data_003573c4adb258f529d8a460bd94bf38
#
_entry.id   003573c4adb258f529d8a460bd94bf38
#
_cell.length_a   1.000
_cell.length_b   1.000
_cell.length_c   1.000
_cell.angle_alpha   90.00
_cell.angle_beta   90.00
_cell.angle_gamma   90.00
#
_symmetry.space_group_name_H-M   'P 1'
#
loop_
_entity.id
_entity.type
_entity.pdbx_description
1 polymer ?
#
loop_
_entity_poly.entity_id
_entity_poly.type
_entity_poly.pdbx_seq_one_letter_code
_entity_poly.pdbx_strand_id
1 'polypeptide(L)'
;MAKEILFNIEARDQLKKGVDALANAVKVTLGPKGRNVIIEKKFGAPHITKDGVTVAKEIELTDAYQNTGAQLVKEVASKTGDDAGDGTTTATVLAQAIIAEGLKNVTAGASPMDIKRGIDKAVAKVVDSIKHQAEKVGDNYDKIEQVATVSANNDPVIGKLIADAMRKVSKDGVITIEEAKGTDTTIGVVEGMQFDRGYLSAYFVTNTEKMECEMEKPYILIYDKKISNLKDFLPILEPAVQSGRPLLVIAEDVDSEALTTLVVNRLRSQLKICAVKAPGFGDRRKEMLEDIAVLTGGVAVLYVGAASEVEMKEKKDRVDDALRATRAAIEEGIVAGGGVAYIRAIESLDGLKGENDDETTGIAIIKRAIEEPLRQIVANAGKEGAVVVQKVSEGKGDFGYNARTDVYENMHAAGVVDPAKVTRVALENAASIAGMFLTTECVIVEKKEDKPEMPMGAPGMGGMGGMM
;
A
#
# COMPACT_ATOMS: atom_id res chain seq x y z
N MET A 1 13.82 20.26 -24.42
CA MET A 1 14.20 20.95 -23.18
C MET A 1 15.66 20.72 -22.88
N ALA A 2 16.38 21.77 -22.47
CA ALA A 2 17.79 21.65 -22.09
C ALA A 2 17.88 20.79 -20.78
N LYS A 3 19.04 20.12 -20.62
CA LYS A 3 19.32 19.30 -19.43
C LYS A 3 20.48 19.93 -18.66
N GLU A 4 20.43 19.82 -17.35
CA GLU A 4 21.52 20.13 -16.42
C GLU A 4 22.05 18.83 -15.84
N ILE A 5 23.36 18.75 -15.65
CA ILE A 5 24.06 17.54 -15.24
C ILE A 5 24.94 17.88 -14.04
N LEU A 6 24.82 17.15 -12.96
CA LEU A 6 25.74 17.16 -11.82
C LEU A 6 26.48 15.83 -11.72
N PHE A 7 27.70 15.88 -11.21
CA PHE A 7 28.58 14.71 -11.08
C PHE A 7 29.11 14.56 -9.66
N ASN A 8 29.64 13.38 -9.36
CA ASN A 8 30.43 13.08 -8.18
C ASN A 8 29.70 13.41 -6.84
N ILE A 9 30.43 13.99 -5.92
CA ILE A 9 29.98 14.33 -4.56
C ILE A 9 28.80 15.31 -4.60
N GLU A 10 28.85 16.31 -5.48
CA GLU A 10 27.81 17.33 -5.58
C GLU A 10 26.46 16.73 -5.96
N ALA A 11 26.43 15.80 -6.93
CA ALA A 11 25.22 15.08 -7.32
C ALA A 11 24.65 14.29 -6.13
N ARG A 12 25.50 13.53 -5.45
CA ARG A 12 25.10 12.71 -4.29
C ARG A 12 24.60 13.54 -3.13
N ASP A 13 25.21 14.69 -2.84
CA ASP A 13 24.79 15.60 -1.77
C ASP A 13 23.40 16.20 -2.04
N GLN A 14 23.12 16.62 -3.27
CA GLN A 14 21.80 17.14 -3.62
C GLN A 14 20.73 16.05 -3.55
N LEU A 15 21.00 14.88 -4.09
CA LEU A 15 20.10 13.74 -3.99
C LEU A 15 19.82 13.40 -2.51
N LYS A 16 20.87 13.35 -1.67
CA LYS A 16 20.73 13.05 -0.23
C LYS A 16 19.84 14.04 0.49
N LYS A 17 19.95 15.34 0.19
CA LYS A 17 19.04 16.36 0.77
C LYS A 17 17.58 16.04 0.45
N GLY A 18 17.30 15.59 -0.78
CA GLY A 18 15.97 15.16 -1.16
C GLY A 18 15.47 13.93 -0.42
N VAL A 19 16.33 12.90 -0.28
CA VAL A 19 16.08 11.71 0.53
C VAL A 19 15.74 12.11 1.96
N ASP A 20 16.57 12.96 2.58
CA ASP A 20 16.39 13.39 3.96
C ASP A 20 15.11 14.21 4.13
N ALA A 21 14.78 15.09 3.21
CA ALA A 21 13.56 15.89 3.25
C ALA A 21 12.30 15.00 3.29
N LEU A 22 12.22 14.03 2.39
CA LEU A 22 11.08 13.10 2.35
C LEU A 22 11.07 12.18 3.57
N ALA A 23 12.18 11.52 3.86
CA ALA A 23 12.25 10.55 4.95
C ALA A 23 11.96 11.20 6.32
N ASN A 24 12.44 12.44 6.54
CA ASN A 24 12.17 13.17 7.79
C ASN A 24 10.69 13.53 7.95
N ALA A 25 9.97 13.82 6.86
CA ALA A 25 8.53 14.06 6.90
C ALA A 25 7.73 12.78 7.18
N VAL A 26 8.18 11.64 6.61
CA VAL A 26 7.49 10.35 6.76
C VAL A 26 7.75 9.71 8.13
N LYS A 27 9.00 9.68 8.61
CA LYS A 27 9.40 8.93 9.83
C LYS A 27 8.73 9.39 11.13
N VAL A 28 8.17 10.61 11.16
CA VAL A 28 7.45 11.13 12.33
C VAL A 28 6.15 10.35 12.60
N THR A 29 5.65 9.64 11.62
CA THR A 29 4.43 8.83 11.72
C THR A 29 4.66 7.45 12.32
N LEU A 30 5.92 6.97 12.41
CA LEU A 30 6.26 5.61 12.77
C LEU A 30 5.96 5.27 14.23
N GLY A 31 5.30 4.13 14.43
CA GLY A 31 5.06 3.52 15.72
C GLY A 31 3.87 4.09 16.50
N PRO A 32 3.57 3.55 17.71
CA PRO A 32 2.37 3.86 18.47
C PRO A 32 2.28 5.32 18.95
N LYS A 33 3.42 6.00 19.10
CA LYS A 33 3.50 7.43 19.43
C LYS A 33 3.88 8.30 18.23
N GLY A 34 3.79 7.75 17.02
CA GLY A 34 3.89 8.51 15.77
C GLY A 34 2.81 9.58 15.67
N ARG A 35 3.12 10.66 14.96
CA ARG A 35 2.27 11.86 14.85
C ARG A 35 1.66 11.97 13.47
N ASN A 36 0.51 12.65 13.39
CA ASN A 36 -0.11 12.96 12.11
C ASN A 36 0.70 13.98 11.32
N VAL A 37 0.65 13.87 10.01
CA VAL A 37 1.10 14.87 9.06
C VAL A 37 -0.13 15.53 8.44
N ILE A 38 -0.09 16.85 8.30
CA ILE A 38 -1.14 17.63 7.65
C ILE A 38 -0.67 17.98 6.25
N ILE A 39 -1.47 17.63 5.26
CA ILE A 39 -1.20 17.84 3.84
C ILE A 39 -2.21 18.87 3.33
N GLU A 40 -1.70 19.99 2.80
CA GLU A 40 -2.55 21.00 2.16
C GLU A 40 -3.15 20.42 0.86
N LYS A 41 -4.41 20.72 0.61
CA LYS A 41 -5.08 20.45 -0.66
C LYS A 41 -5.49 21.76 -1.31
N LYS A 42 -5.26 21.88 -2.63
CA LYS A 42 -5.65 23.08 -3.40
C LYS A 42 -7.15 23.38 -3.33
N PHE A 43 -7.96 22.33 -3.14
CA PHE A 43 -9.41 22.41 -3.00
C PHE A 43 -9.86 21.45 -1.91
N GLY A 44 -10.81 21.87 -1.07
CA GLY A 44 -11.34 21.08 0.04
C GLY A 44 -10.57 21.22 1.35
N ALA A 45 -10.86 20.36 2.31
CA ALA A 45 -10.19 20.34 3.61
C ALA A 45 -8.77 19.73 3.50
N PRO A 46 -7.82 20.16 4.37
CA PRO A 46 -6.52 19.50 4.47
C PRO A 46 -6.67 18.02 4.78
N HIS A 47 -5.77 17.20 4.23
CA HIS A 47 -5.72 15.77 4.53
C HIS A 47 -4.82 15.57 5.75
N ILE A 48 -5.33 14.86 6.77
CA ILE A 48 -4.58 14.49 7.98
C ILE A 48 -4.37 12.98 7.94
N THR A 49 -3.12 12.54 7.98
CA THR A 49 -2.80 11.12 7.89
C THR A 49 -1.55 10.74 8.68
N LYS A 50 -1.45 9.46 9.03
CA LYS A 50 -0.23 8.81 9.52
C LYS A 50 0.33 7.82 8.50
N ASP A 51 -0.36 7.58 7.39
CA ASP A 51 0.13 6.69 6.36
C ASP A 51 1.35 7.25 5.65
N GLY A 52 2.46 6.50 5.71
CA GLY A 52 3.74 6.92 5.18
C GLY A 52 3.74 7.06 3.66
N VAL A 53 3.04 6.21 2.92
CA VAL A 53 2.99 6.29 1.46
C VAL A 53 2.18 7.50 1.00
N THR A 54 1.08 7.81 1.68
CA THR A 54 0.28 9.01 1.40
C THR A 54 1.10 10.28 1.62
N VAL A 55 1.85 10.35 2.73
CA VAL A 55 2.76 11.49 2.98
C VAL A 55 3.85 11.56 1.91
N ALA A 56 4.48 10.43 1.57
CA ALA A 56 5.56 10.39 0.57
C ALA A 56 5.08 10.83 -0.82
N LYS A 57 3.89 10.43 -1.23
CA LYS A 57 3.29 10.77 -2.54
C LYS A 57 3.07 12.26 -2.74
N GLU A 58 2.79 13.00 -1.67
CA GLU A 58 2.50 14.44 -1.72
C GLU A 58 3.76 15.32 -1.68
N ILE A 59 4.93 14.75 -1.36
CA ILE A 59 6.17 15.52 -1.30
C ILE A 59 6.74 15.76 -2.69
N GLU A 60 6.86 17.04 -3.03
CA GLU A 60 7.47 17.54 -4.24
C GLU A 60 8.37 18.73 -3.89
N LEU A 61 9.65 18.67 -4.27
CA LEU A 61 10.64 19.69 -3.93
C LEU A 61 10.86 20.63 -5.12
N THR A 62 11.11 21.90 -4.81
CA THR A 62 11.33 22.92 -5.85
C THR A 62 12.65 22.76 -6.60
N ASP A 63 13.68 22.26 -5.91
CA ASP A 63 14.97 21.92 -6.53
C ASP A 63 14.88 20.59 -7.26
N ALA A 64 15.22 20.56 -8.55
CA ALA A 64 15.05 19.39 -9.39
C ALA A 64 15.97 18.23 -9.00
N TYR A 65 17.19 18.50 -8.52
CA TYR A 65 18.11 17.47 -8.06
C TYR A 65 17.67 16.85 -6.74
N GLN A 66 17.28 17.69 -5.79
CA GLN A 66 16.73 17.22 -4.51
C GLN A 66 15.42 16.46 -4.73
N ASN A 67 14.56 16.96 -5.63
CA ASN A 67 13.32 16.27 -5.96
C ASN A 67 13.58 14.87 -6.55
N THR A 68 14.62 14.72 -7.39
CA THR A 68 15.02 13.40 -7.90
C THR A 68 15.40 12.45 -6.76
N GLY A 69 16.13 12.92 -5.74
CA GLY A 69 16.45 12.15 -4.54
C GLY A 69 15.20 11.77 -3.73
N ALA A 70 14.25 12.70 -3.56
CA ALA A 70 12.98 12.44 -2.93
C ALA A 70 12.14 11.38 -3.69
N GLN A 71 12.11 11.46 -5.04
CA GLN A 71 11.39 10.49 -5.87
C GLN A 71 11.93 9.06 -5.72
N LEU A 72 13.24 8.86 -5.53
CA LEU A 72 13.80 7.54 -5.27
C LEU A 72 13.24 6.91 -3.98
N VAL A 73 13.11 7.68 -2.90
CA VAL A 73 12.54 7.17 -1.64
C VAL A 73 11.02 7.05 -1.71
N LYS A 74 10.36 7.93 -2.47
CA LYS A 74 8.93 7.79 -2.79
C LYS A 74 8.63 6.46 -3.48
N GLU A 75 9.51 6.03 -4.39
CA GLU A 75 9.41 4.73 -5.05
C GLU A 75 9.53 3.57 -4.03
N VAL A 76 10.46 3.66 -3.05
CA VAL A 76 10.57 2.67 -1.96
C VAL A 76 9.24 2.53 -1.22
N ALA A 77 8.64 3.65 -0.80
CA ALA A 77 7.38 3.64 -0.08
C ALA A 77 6.23 3.07 -0.92
N SER A 78 6.11 3.52 -2.19
CA SER A 78 5.05 3.07 -3.10
C SER A 78 5.15 1.58 -3.39
N LYS A 79 6.33 1.10 -3.77
CA LYS A 79 6.55 -0.32 -4.07
C LYS A 79 6.32 -1.21 -2.85
N THR A 80 6.72 -0.77 -1.65
CA THR A 80 6.46 -1.53 -0.43
C THR A 80 4.96 -1.62 -0.13
N GLY A 81 4.22 -0.51 -0.35
CA GLY A 81 2.76 -0.50 -0.25
C GLY A 81 2.08 -1.45 -1.26
N ASP A 82 2.58 -1.50 -2.50
CA ASP A 82 2.03 -2.37 -3.55
C ASP A 82 2.32 -3.86 -3.26
N ASP A 83 3.56 -4.20 -2.84
CA ASP A 83 4.01 -5.57 -2.63
C ASP A 83 3.51 -6.19 -1.31
N ALA A 84 3.45 -5.40 -0.24
CA ALA A 84 3.14 -5.88 1.11
C ALA A 84 1.93 -5.20 1.77
N GLY A 85 1.44 -4.12 1.20
CA GLY A 85 0.25 -3.39 1.66
C GLY A 85 0.47 -2.49 2.89
N ASP A 86 1.59 -2.63 3.59
CA ASP A 86 1.98 -1.88 4.78
C ASP A 86 3.52 -1.78 4.86
N GLY A 87 4.07 -1.15 5.93
CA GLY A 87 5.51 -1.03 6.17
C GLY A 87 6.21 0.07 5.36
N THR A 88 5.47 0.94 4.70
CA THR A 88 5.98 2.01 3.84
C THR A 88 6.87 2.99 4.58
N THR A 89 6.51 3.35 5.82
CA THR A 89 7.32 4.19 6.71
C THR A 89 8.61 3.48 7.13
N THR A 90 8.53 2.20 7.50
CA THR A 90 9.70 1.39 7.86
C THR A 90 10.69 1.29 6.72
N ALA A 91 10.20 1.03 5.50
CA ALA A 91 11.02 0.99 4.28
C ALA A 91 11.73 2.32 4.00
N THR A 92 11.02 3.44 4.18
CA THR A 92 11.57 4.80 4.05
C THR A 92 12.69 5.07 5.06
N VAL A 93 12.50 4.69 6.32
CA VAL A 93 13.51 4.82 7.39
C VAL A 93 14.75 3.98 7.09
N LEU A 94 14.56 2.73 6.66
CA LEU A 94 15.64 1.83 6.28
C LEU A 94 16.42 2.37 5.07
N ALA A 95 15.74 2.85 4.04
CA ALA A 95 16.39 3.44 2.87
C ALA A 95 17.25 4.65 3.25
N GLN A 96 16.72 5.56 4.07
CA GLN A 96 17.47 6.71 4.59
C GLN A 96 18.72 6.25 5.36
N ALA A 97 18.59 5.26 6.23
CA ALA A 97 19.68 4.77 7.05
C ALA A 97 20.78 4.11 6.20
N ILE A 98 20.40 3.24 5.25
CA ILE A 98 21.37 2.59 4.35
C ILE A 98 22.10 3.61 3.49
N ILE A 99 21.39 4.58 2.93
CA ILE A 99 21.99 5.66 2.13
C ILE A 99 22.95 6.50 2.99
N ALA A 100 22.53 6.90 4.20
CA ALA A 100 23.34 7.73 5.07
C ALA A 100 24.65 7.03 5.51
N GLU A 101 24.57 5.76 5.90
CA GLU A 101 25.75 4.98 6.30
C GLU A 101 26.63 4.64 5.06
N GLY A 102 26.01 4.26 3.95
CA GLY A 102 26.72 3.95 2.71
C GLY A 102 27.50 5.14 2.16
N LEU A 103 26.91 6.33 2.12
CA LEU A 103 27.57 7.54 1.62
C LEU A 103 28.82 7.93 2.43
N LYS A 104 28.85 7.69 3.74
CA LYS A 104 30.04 7.94 4.56
C LYS A 104 31.24 7.15 4.02
N ASN A 105 31.02 5.89 3.68
CA ASN A 105 32.05 4.98 3.20
C ASN A 105 32.43 5.27 1.75
N VAL A 106 31.45 5.53 0.87
CA VAL A 106 31.71 5.92 -0.53
C VAL A 106 32.52 7.22 -0.61
N THR A 107 32.18 8.22 0.23
CA THR A 107 32.93 9.48 0.33
C THR A 107 34.35 9.27 0.86
N ALA A 108 34.54 8.27 1.71
CA ALA A 108 35.87 7.87 2.21
C ALA A 108 36.71 7.09 1.18
N GLY A 109 36.17 6.77 0.00
CA GLY A 109 36.88 6.13 -1.11
C GLY A 109 36.59 4.64 -1.29
N ALA A 110 35.66 4.06 -0.53
CA ALA A 110 35.24 2.67 -0.71
C ALA A 110 34.50 2.47 -2.06
N SER A 111 34.67 1.30 -2.68
CA SER A 111 34.01 0.93 -3.95
C SER A 111 32.50 0.84 -3.79
N PRO A 112 31.69 1.71 -4.43
CA PRO A 112 30.23 1.65 -4.34
C PRO A 112 29.64 0.32 -4.80
N MET A 113 30.28 -0.30 -5.81
CA MET A 113 29.81 -1.58 -6.36
C MET A 113 30.05 -2.73 -5.38
N ASP A 114 31.17 -2.74 -4.66
CA ASP A 114 31.46 -3.78 -3.67
C ASP A 114 30.64 -3.57 -2.41
N ILE A 115 30.44 -2.32 -1.96
CA ILE A 115 29.48 -1.99 -0.90
C ILE A 115 28.10 -2.55 -1.26
N LYS A 116 27.62 -2.32 -2.50
CA LYS A 116 26.32 -2.84 -2.94
C LYS A 116 26.26 -4.36 -2.86
N ARG A 117 27.31 -5.09 -3.30
CA ARG A 117 27.37 -6.55 -3.18
C ARG A 117 27.28 -7.01 -1.72
N GLY A 118 27.96 -6.32 -0.81
CA GLY A 118 27.89 -6.58 0.62
C GLY A 118 26.49 -6.34 1.20
N ILE A 119 25.84 -5.25 0.77
CA ILE A 119 24.44 -4.95 1.12
C ILE A 119 23.53 -6.09 0.66
N ASP A 120 23.62 -6.48 -0.62
CA ASP A 120 22.77 -7.54 -1.20
C ASP A 120 22.96 -8.89 -0.44
N LYS A 121 24.21 -9.24 -0.12
CA LYS A 121 24.55 -10.44 0.65
C LYS A 121 23.97 -10.40 2.08
N ALA A 122 24.08 -9.27 2.77
CA ALA A 122 23.54 -9.09 4.11
C ALA A 122 22.01 -9.12 4.12
N VAL A 123 21.36 -8.45 3.18
CA VAL A 123 19.90 -8.44 3.05
C VAL A 123 19.35 -9.86 2.86
N ALA A 124 19.96 -10.67 1.99
CA ALA A 124 19.54 -12.06 1.80
C ALA A 124 19.59 -12.86 3.12
N LYS A 125 20.61 -12.66 3.94
CA LYS A 125 20.73 -13.31 5.27
C LYS A 125 19.70 -12.82 6.28
N VAL A 126 19.46 -11.51 6.34
CA VAL A 126 18.43 -10.93 7.22
C VAL A 126 17.05 -11.42 6.83
N VAL A 127 16.73 -11.43 5.52
CA VAL A 127 15.46 -11.95 5.00
C VAL A 127 15.24 -13.42 5.36
N ASP A 128 16.28 -14.24 5.22
CA ASP A 128 16.23 -15.65 5.62
C ASP A 128 15.98 -15.78 7.13
N SER A 129 16.66 -14.98 7.96
CA SER A 129 16.43 -14.93 9.40
C SER A 129 14.99 -14.51 9.75
N ILE A 130 14.42 -13.49 9.09
CA ILE A 130 13.04 -13.07 9.30
C ILE A 130 12.06 -14.19 8.97
N LYS A 131 12.28 -14.92 7.86
CA LYS A 131 11.46 -16.08 7.48
C LYS A 131 11.52 -17.20 8.52
N HIS A 132 12.68 -17.43 9.14
CA HIS A 132 12.83 -18.43 10.20
C HIS A 132 12.18 -18.01 11.52
N GLN A 133 12.12 -16.70 11.81
CA GLN A 133 11.42 -16.16 12.98
C GLN A 133 9.90 -16.18 12.82
N ALA A 134 9.40 -16.29 11.58
CA ALA A 134 7.99 -16.16 11.28
C ALA A 134 7.15 -17.30 11.87
N GLU A 135 6.16 -16.95 12.68
CA GLU A 135 5.16 -17.85 13.23
C GLU A 135 3.89 -17.81 12.40
N LYS A 136 3.43 -18.95 11.90
CA LYS A 136 2.19 -19.02 11.09
C LYS A 136 0.98 -18.58 11.92
N VAL A 137 0.16 -17.74 11.32
CA VAL A 137 -1.09 -17.28 11.94
C VAL A 137 -2.11 -18.42 12.01
N GLY A 138 -2.18 -19.25 10.98
CA GLY A 138 -3.11 -20.37 10.91
C GLY A 138 -4.56 -19.90 11.04
N ASP A 139 -5.41 -20.65 11.81
CA ASP A 139 -6.81 -20.31 12.10
C ASP A 139 -6.96 -19.49 13.41
N ASN A 140 -5.90 -18.84 13.87
CA ASN A 140 -5.90 -18.09 15.10
C ASN A 140 -6.35 -16.65 14.85
N TYR A 141 -7.65 -16.40 15.02
CA TYR A 141 -8.24 -15.07 14.84
C TYR A 141 -7.78 -14.04 15.89
N ASP A 142 -7.26 -14.46 17.03
CA ASP A 142 -6.69 -13.55 18.03
C ASP A 142 -5.38 -12.94 17.52
N LYS A 143 -4.56 -13.72 16.80
CA LYS A 143 -3.37 -13.21 16.11
C LYS A 143 -3.75 -12.25 14.98
N ILE A 144 -4.81 -12.54 14.25
CA ILE A 144 -5.37 -11.66 13.22
C ILE A 144 -5.78 -10.32 13.84
N GLU A 145 -6.50 -10.35 14.97
CA GLU A 145 -6.91 -9.16 15.71
C GLU A 145 -5.71 -8.34 16.20
N GLN A 146 -4.67 -9.00 16.69
CA GLN A 146 -3.42 -8.35 17.13
C GLN A 146 -2.73 -7.62 15.98
N VAL A 147 -2.52 -8.27 14.84
CA VAL A 147 -1.93 -7.65 13.64
C VAL A 147 -2.74 -6.45 13.19
N ALA A 148 -4.06 -6.64 13.02
CA ALA A 148 -4.95 -5.58 12.58
C ALA A 148 -4.98 -4.41 13.56
N THR A 149 -4.94 -4.67 14.87
CA THR A 149 -4.87 -3.64 15.91
C THR A 149 -3.57 -2.82 15.78
N VAL A 150 -2.43 -3.47 15.66
CA VAL A 150 -1.12 -2.79 15.55
C VAL A 150 -1.06 -1.93 14.29
N SER A 151 -1.44 -2.48 13.15
CA SER A 151 -1.44 -1.76 11.87
C SER A 151 -2.47 -0.63 11.83
N ALA A 152 -3.59 -0.76 12.53
CA ALA A 152 -4.57 0.32 12.73
C ALA A 152 -4.14 1.37 13.78
N ASN A 153 -2.84 1.59 14.00
CA ASN A 153 -2.31 2.49 15.02
C ASN A 153 -2.74 2.17 16.47
N ASN A 154 -2.78 0.87 16.80
CA ASN A 154 -3.24 0.34 18.08
C ASN A 154 -4.71 0.64 18.41
N ASP A 155 -5.57 0.66 17.39
CA ASP A 155 -7.03 0.76 17.55
C ASP A 155 -7.65 -0.64 17.66
N PRO A 156 -8.04 -1.08 18.87
CA PRO A 156 -8.60 -2.43 19.07
C PRO A 156 -10.00 -2.58 18.48
N VAL A 157 -10.71 -1.48 18.23
CA VAL A 157 -12.03 -1.51 17.59
C VAL A 157 -11.88 -1.93 16.13
N ILE A 158 -10.95 -1.34 15.41
CA ILE A 158 -10.63 -1.71 14.02
C ILE A 158 -10.08 -3.14 13.97
N GLY A 159 -9.15 -3.49 14.88
CA GLY A 159 -8.59 -4.84 14.95
C GLY A 159 -9.66 -5.92 15.08
N LYS A 160 -10.58 -5.72 16.03
CA LYS A 160 -11.70 -6.64 16.24
C LYS A 160 -12.65 -6.71 15.04
N LEU A 161 -12.98 -5.58 14.44
CA LEU A 161 -13.84 -5.53 13.24
C LEU A 161 -13.27 -6.35 12.09
N ILE A 162 -11.96 -6.24 11.82
CA ILE A 162 -11.30 -7.01 10.77
C ILE A 162 -11.27 -8.50 11.10
N ALA A 163 -10.94 -8.87 12.34
CA ALA A 163 -10.96 -10.27 12.77
C ALA A 163 -12.38 -10.88 12.69
N ASP A 164 -13.40 -10.13 13.08
CA ASP A 164 -14.80 -10.56 12.98
C ASP A 164 -15.27 -10.66 11.51
N ALA A 165 -14.83 -9.74 10.64
CA ALA A 165 -15.09 -9.82 9.22
C ALA A 165 -14.46 -11.09 8.61
N MET A 166 -13.18 -11.35 8.89
CA MET A 166 -12.48 -12.54 8.42
C MET A 166 -13.06 -13.85 8.96
N ARG A 167 -13.55 -13.83 10.21
CA ARG A 167 -14.24 -15.00 10.79
C ARG A 167 -15.53 -15.33 10.04
N LYS A 168 -16.23 -14.32 9.49
CA LYS A 168 -17.48 -14.48 8.75
C LYS A 168 -17.28 -14.95 7.32
N VAL A 169 -16.23 -14.46 6.64
CA VAL A 169 -16.01 -14.77 5.21
C VAL A 169 -14.85 -15.74 4.96
N SER A 170 -14.27 -16.31 6.00
CA SER A 170 -13.03 -17.10 5.98
C SER A 170 -11.79 -16.29 5.54
N LYS A 171 -10.60 -16.91 5.60
CA LYS A 171 -9.31 -16.26 5.28
C LYS A 171 -9.19 -15.85 3.82
N ASP A 172 -9.80 -16.63 2.94
CA ASP A 172 -9.77 -16.44 1.49
C ASP A 172 -10.92 -15.54 1.02
N GLY A 173 -11.78 -15.10 1.95
CA GLY A 173 -12.91 -14.24 1.66
C GLY A 173 -12.52 -12.81 1.31
N VAL A 174 -13.31 -12.16 0.48
CA VAL A 174 -13.10 -10.77 0.09
C VAL A 174 -13.67 -9.85 1.16
N ILE A 175 -12.87 -8.89 1.60
CA ILE A 175 -13.30 -7.79 2.48
C ILE A 175 -13.11 -6.49 1.72
N THR A 176 -14.17 -5.72 1.59
CA THR A 176 -14.17 -4.38 0.98
C THR A 176 -14.49 -3.32 2.02
N ILE A 177 -14.04 -2.10 1.76
CA ILE A 177 -14.21 -0.96 2.68
C ILE A 177 -15.02 0.11 1.97
N GLU A 178 -16.16 0.46 2.54
CA GLU A 178 -17.05 1.51 2.04
C GLU A 178 -17.30 2.58 3.10
N GLU A 179 -17.69 3.76 2.65
CA GLU A 179 -18.08 4.85 3.55
C GLU A 179 -19.51 4.63 4.06
N ALA A 180 -19.67 4.68 5.37
CA ALA A 180 -20.98 4.62 5.98
C ALA A 180 -21.75 5.92 5.82
N LYS A 181 -23.07 5.85 5.75
CA LYS A 181 -23.93 7.05 5.76
C LYS A 181 -24.06 7.68 7.14
N GLY A 182 -23.57 7.02 8.19
CA GLY A 182 -23.64 7.43 9.59
C GLY A 182 -22.26 7.50 10.24
N THR A 183 -22.26 7.75 11.56
CA THR A 183 -21.03 7.86 12.37
C THR A 183 -20.47 6.50 12.79
N ASP A 184 -21.29 5.46 12.77
CA ASP A 184 -20.91 4.15 13.27
C ASP A 184 -20.22 3.31 12.21
N THR A 185 -19.12 2.64 12.60
CA THR A 185 -18.44 1.67 11.75
C THR A 185 -19.08 0.31 11.94
N THR A 186 -19.54 -0.29 10.86
CA THR A 186 -20.28 -1.56 10.89
C THR A 186 -19.76 -2.56 9.86
N ILE A 187 -20.07 -3.84 10.08
CA ILE A 187 -19.74 -4.92 9.13
C ILE A 187 -21.04 -5.41 8.50
N GLY A 188 -21.17 -5.23 7.19
CA GLY A 188 -22.14 -5.95 6.37
C GLY A 188 -21.49 -7.23 5.82
N VAL A 189 -22.21 -8.32 5.78
CA VAL A 189 -21.79 -9.54 5.08
C VAL A 189 -22.75 -9.75 3.93
N VAL A 190 -22.19 -9.81 2.74
CA VAL A 190 -22.91 -10.13 1.52
C VAL A 190 -22.34 -11.45 1.00
N GLU A 191 -23.16 -12.43 0.80
CA GLU A 191 -22.73 -13.67 0.17
C GLU A 191 -22.53 -13.39 -1.33
N GLY A 192 -21.33 -13.58 -1.83
CA GLY A 192 -20.98 -13.32 -3.22
C GLY A 192 -19.75 -12.40 -3.40
N MET A 193 -19.61 -11.81 -4.57
CA MET A 193 -18.58 -10.83 -4.89
C MET A 193 -19.22 -9.50 -5.27
N GLN A 194 -18.68 -8.41 -4.74
CA GLN A 194 -19.08 -7.05 -5.15
C GLN A 194 -18.03 -6.47 -6.11
N PHE A 195 -18.47 -5.88 -7.22
CA PHE A 195 -17.61 -5.17 -8.16
C PHE A 195 -18.30 -3.91 -8.70
N ASP A 196 -17.50 -2.99 -9.20
CA ASP A 196 -17.88 -1.61 -9.57
C ASP A 196 -18.60 -1.48 -10.92
N ARG A 197 -19.07 -2.58 -11.52
CA ARG A 197 -19.74 -2.59 -12.81
C ARG A 197 -21.22 -2.92 -12.65
N GLY A 198 -22.05 -2.02 -13.13
CA GLY A 198 -23.48 -2.19 -13.14
C GLY A 198 -24.01 -2.93 -14.39
N TYR A 199 -25.32 -3.06 -14.46
CA TYR A 199 -26.00 -3.65 -15.62
C TYR A 199 -25.79 -2.83 -16.89
N LEU A 200 -25.72 -3.51 -18.02
CA LEU A 200 -25.50 -2.88 -19.34
C LEU A 200 -26.71 -2.12 -19.88
N SER A 201 -27.89 -2.35 -19.32
CA SER A 201 -29.12 -1.67 -19.73
C SER A 201 -30.09 -1.52 -18.55
N ALA A 202 -30.67 -0.33 -18.40
CA ALA A 202 -31.70 -0.05 -17.40
C ALA A 202 -32.96 -0.94 -17.55
N TYR A 203 -33.18 -1.53 -18.71
CA TYR A 203 -34.27 -2.47 -18.93
C TYR A 203 -34.10 -3.81 -18.21
N PHE A 204 -32.94 -4.10 -17.63
CA PHE A 204 -32.73 -5.27 -16.78
C PHE A 204 -33.22 -5.08 -15.35
N VAL A 205 -33.55 -3.86 -14.95
CA VAL A 205 -34.05 -3.54 -13.61
C VAL A 205 -35.29 -4.34 -13.25
N THR A 206 -35.31 -4.95 -12.08
CA THR A 206 -36.48 -5.68 -11.53
C THR A 206 -37.25 -4.83 -10.54
N ASN A 207 -36.56 -3.94 -9.80
CA ASN A 207 -37.14 -3.00 -8.86
C ASN A 207 -36.90 -1.56 -9.39
N THR A 208 -37.92 -0.96 -9.96
CA THR A 208 -37.82 0.37 -10.58
C THR A 208 -37.74 1.52 -9.56
N GLU A 209 -38.20 1.33 -8.33
CA GLU A 209 -38.11 2.35 -7.28
C GLU A 209 -36.68 2.52 -6.77
N LYS A 210 -35.95 1.41 -6.63
CA LYS A 210 -34.56 1.40 -6.19
C LYS A 210 -33.53 1.34 -7.31
N MET A 211 -34.00 1.17 -8.57
CA MET A 211 -33.15 0.94 -9.74
C MET A 211 -32.21 -0.27 -9.56
N GLU A 212 -32.72 -1.35 -8.98
CA GLU A 212 -31.99 -2.58 -8.67
C GLU A 212 -32.45 -3.73 -9.56
N CYS A 213 -31.54 -4.66 -9.84
CA CYS A 213 -31.83 -5.93 -10.49
C CYS A 213 -31.60 -7.07 -9.50
N GLU A 214 -32.67 -7.57 -8.89
CA GLU A 214 -32.65 -8.69 -7.97
C GLU A 214 -32.98 -9.99 -8.70
N MET A 215 -32.15 -11.01 -8.49
CA MET A 215 -32.35 -12.35 -9.06
C MET A 215 -32.15 -13.41 -7.99
N GLU A 216 -33.14 -14.27 -7.86
CA GLU A 216 -33.08 -15.38 -6.91
C GLU A 216 -32.52 -16.64 -7.60
N LYS A 217 -31.40 -17.17 -7.06
CA LYS A 217 -30.71 -18.38 -7.56
C LYS A 217 -30.45 -18.39 -9.06
N PRO A 218 -29.82 -17.34 -9.65
CA PRO A 218 -29.56 -17.27 -11.06
C PRO A 218 -28.55 -18.33 -11.52
N TYR A 219 -28.62 -18.72 -12.80
CA TYR A 219 -27.44 -19.23 -13.49
C TYR A 219 -26.48 -18.07 -13.74
N ILE A 220 -25.18 -18.32 -13.62
CA ILE A 220 -24.15 -17.30 -13.88
C ILE A 220 -23.33 -17.77 -15.08
N LEU A 221 -23.34 -16.99 -16.14
CA LEU A 221 -22.47 -17.18 -17.30
C LEU A 221 -21.31 -16.19 -17.19
N ILE A 222 -20.10 -16.73 -17.12
CA ILE A 222 -18.85 -15.96 -17.12
C ILE A 222 -18.17 -16.16 -18.46
N TYR A 223 -17.83 -15.04 -19.14
CA TYR A 223 -17.21 -15.06 -20.45
C TYR A 223 -16.14 -13.99 -20.59
N ASP A 224 -14.94 -14.37 -20.97
CA ASP A 224 -13.76 -13.49 -21.03
C ASP A 224 -13.68 -12.61 -22.28
N LYS A 225 -14.64 -12.75 -23.21
CA LYS A 225 -14.69 -12.03 -24.49
C LYS A 225 -16.00 -11.26 -24.65
N LYS A 226 -16.08 -10.50 -25.72
CA LYS A 226 -17.32 -9.84 -26.13
C LYS A 226 -18.34 -10.83 -26.68
N ILE A 227 -19.60 -10.64 -26.33
CA ILE A 227 -20.73 -11.36 -26.92
C ILE A 227 -21.29 -10.51 -28.03
N SER A 228 -20.94 -10.85 -29.29
CA SER A 228 -21.36 -10.11 -30.48
C SER A 228 -22.43 -10.87 -31.31
N ASN A 229 -22.37 -12.19 -31.29
CA ASN A 229 -23.23 -13.04 -32.10
C ASN A 229 -24.19 -13.85 -31.22
N LEU A 230 -25.48 -13.62 -31.42
CA LEU A 230 -26.52 -14.30 -30.66
C LEU A 230 -26.59 -15.81 -30.95
N LYS A 231 -26.18 -16.25 -32.14
CA LYS A 231 -26.23 -17.67 -32.52
C LYS A 231 -25.31 -18.52 -31.63
N ASP A 232 -24.15 -17.97 -31.23
CA ASP A 232 -23.20 -18.64 -30.35
C ASP A 232 -23.70 -18.71 -28.90
N PHE A 233 -24.64 -17.83 -28.57
CA PHE A 233 -25.22 -17.70 -27.24
C PHE A 233 -26.54 -18.47 -27.05
N LEU A 234 -27.25 -18.78 -28.13
CA LEU A 234 -28.50 -19.54 -28.09
C LEU A 234 -28.45 -20.87 -27.34
N PRO A 235 -27.39 -21.70 -27.49
CA PRO A 235 -27.31 -22.97 -26.76
C PRO A 235 -27.27 -22.82 -25.23
N ILE A 236 -26.93 -21.62 -24.73
CA ILE A 236 -26.89 -21.31 -23.29
C ILE A 236 -28.22 -20.68 -22.85
N LEU A 237 -28.84 -19.86 -23.72
CA LEU A 237 -30.11 -19.20 -23.41
C LEU A 237 -31.28 -20.19 -23.37
N GLU A 238 -31.31 -21.17 -24.29
CA GLU A 238 -32.41 -22.13 -24.38
C GLU A 238 -32.61 -22.95 -23.10
N PRO A 239 -31.57 -23.57 -22.51
CA PRO A 239 -31.69 -24.26 -21.23
C PRO A 239 -32.08 -23.34 -20.05
N ALA A 240 -31.62 -22.09 -20.05
CA ALA A 240 -31.97 -21.12 -19.03
C ALA A 240 -33.46 -20.77 -19.08
N VAL A 241 -33.99 -20.54 -20.32
CA VAL A 241 -35.41 -20.30 -20.55
C VAL A 241 -36.25 -21.51 -20.13
N GLN A 242 -35.84 -22.73 -20.55
CA GLN A 242 -36.56 -23.97 -20.23
C GLN A 242 -36.63 -24.26 -18.72
N SER A 243 -35.55 -23.92 -17.98
CA SER A 243 -35.48 -24.11 -16.54
C SER A 243 -36.32 -23.10 -15.75
N GLY A 244 -36.72 -21.97 -16.39
CA GLY A 244 -37.39 -20.84 -15.72
C GLY A 244 -36.52 -20.07 -14.72
N ARG A 245 -35.22 -20.43 -14.57
CA ARG A 245 -34.28 -19.75 -13.67
C ARG A 245 -33.72 -18.49 -14.32
N PRO A 246 -33.48 -17.43 -13.52
CA PRO A 246 -32.80 -16.25 -14.02
C PRO A 246 -31.39 -16.55 -14.55
N LEU A 247 -30.89 -15.75 -15.48
CA LEU A 247 -29.54 -15.83 -16.02
C LEU A 247 -28.81 -14.50 -15.81
N LEU A 248 -27.71 -14.53 -15.07
CA LEU A 248 -26.77 -13.41 -14.97
C LEU A 248 -25.61 -13.66 -15.94
N VAL A 249 -25.37 -12.71 -16.84
CA VAL A 249 -24.27 -12.75 -17.80
C VAL A 249 -23.20 -11.76 -17.37
N ILE A 250 -21.98 -12.24 -17.17
CA ILE A 250 -20.80 -11.43 -16.85
C ILE A 250 -19.82 -11.61 -18.02
N ALA A 251 -19.70 -10.60 -18.88
CA ALA A 251 -18.87 -10.66 -20.08
C ALA A 251 -18.01 -9.42 -20.25
N GLU A 252 -16.95 -9.49 -21.06
CA GLU A 252 -16.13 -8.32 -21.38
C GLU A 252 -17.00 -7.17 -21.90
N ASP A 253 -17.90 -7.48 -22.81
CA ASP A 253 -18.94 -6.57 -23.31
C ASP A 253 -20.05 -7.39 -23.99
N VAL A 254 -21.21 -6.77 -24.20
CA VAL A 254 -22.28 -7.34 -25.01
C VAL A 254 -22.63 -6.33 -26.09
N ASP A 255 -22.40 -6.67 -27.35
CA ASP A 255 -22.60 -5.79 -28.46
C ASP A 255 -24.10 -5.44 -28.68
N SER A 256 -24.36 -4.30 -29.32
CA SER A 256 -25.70 -3.69 -29.44
C SER A 256 -26.76 -4.65 -29.95
N GLU A 257 -26.44 -5.53 -30.92
CA GLU A 257 -27.39 -6.50 -31.47
C GLU A 257 -27.76 -7.59 -30.46
N ALA A 258 -26.76 -8.18 -29.81
CA ALA A 258 -26.97 -9.17 -28.76
C ALA A 258 -27.70 -8.55 -27.56
N LEU A 259 -27.28 -7.34 -27.12
CA LEU A 259 -27.91 -6.63 -26.02
C LEU A 259 -29.39 -6.31 -26.32
N THR A 260 -29.69 -5.82 -27.51
CA THR A 260 -31.06 -5.52 -27.94
C THR A 260 -31.94 -6.76 -27.86
N THR A 261 -31.44 -7.90 -28.32
CA THR A 261 -32.20 -9.15 -28.27
C THR A 261 -32.42 -9.63 -26.82
N LEU A 262 -31.42 -9.51 -25.92
CA LEU A 262 -31.60 -9.83 -24.51
C LEU A 262 -32.65 -8.94 -23.85
N VAL A 263 -32.61 -7.63 -24.14
CA VAL A 263 -33.59 -6.64 -23.66
C VAL A 263 -35.00 -6.94 -24.16
N VAL A 264 -35.17 -7.21 -25.47
CA VAL A 264 -36.48 -7.55 -26.04
C VAL A 264 -37.07 -8.81 -25.42
N ASN A 265 -36.28 -9.86 -25.26
CA ASN A 265 -36.72 -11.10 -24.60
C ASN A 265 -37.05 -10.89 -23.11
N ARG A 266 -36.31 -10.01 -22.44
CA ARG A 266 -36.60 -9.61 -21.05
C ARG A 266 -37.95 -8.88 -20.96
N LEU A 267 -38.20 -7.90 -21.85
CA LEU A 267 -39.45 -7.12 -21.89
C LEU A 267 -40.65 -7.98 -22.23
N ARG A 268 -40.48 -9.01 -23.07
CA ARG A 268 -41.54 -9.99 -23.38
C ARG A 268 -41.77 -11.01 -22.27
N SER A 269 -41.08 -10.87 -21.13
CA SER A 269 -41.15 -11.78 -19.99
C SER A 269 -40.82 -13.25 -20.30
N GLN A 270 -40.13 -13.49 -21.41
CA GLN A 270 -39.71 -14.85 -21.82
C GLN A 270 -38.45 -15.28 -21.14
N LEU A 271 -37.59 -14.33 -20.73
CA LEU A 271 -36.31 -14.60 -20.11
C LEU A 271 -36.04 -13.63 -18.95
N LYS A 272 -35.76 -14.17 -17.76
CA LYS A 272 -35.27 -13.39 -16.61
C LYS A 272 -33.76 -13.29 -16.74
N ILE A 273 -33.26 -12.20 -17.31
CA ILE A 273 -31.84 -12.00 -17.60
C ILE A 273 -31.36 -10.63 -17.15
N CYS A 274 -30.09 -10.58 -16.71
CA CYS A 274 -29.31 -9.36 -16.57
C CYS A 274 -27.92 -9.58 -17.15
N ALA A 275 -27.41 -8.59 -17.87
CA ALA A 275 -26.04 -8.59 -18.36
C ALA A 275 -25.25 -7.45 -17.72
N VAL A 276 -24.09 -7.77 -17.21
CA VAL A 276 -23.15 -6.84 -16.60
C VAL A 276 -21.79 -6.93 -17.28
N LYS A 277 -21.05 -5.84 -17.27
CA LYS A 277 -19.70 -5.80 -17.81
C LYS A 277 -18.72 -6.41 -16.80
N ALA A 278 -17.81 -7.25 -17.28
CA ALA A 278 -16.77 -7.85 -16.46
C ALA A 278 -15.87 -6.76 -15.82
N PRO A 279 -15.51 -6.92 -14.53
CA PRO A 279 -14.61 -6.01 -13.87
C PRO A 279 -13.17 -6.12 -14.41
N GLY A 280 -12.37 -5.07 -14.23
CA GLY A 280 -10.96 -5.02 -14.65
C GLY A 280 -10.72 -4.84 -16.14
N PHE A 281 -9.44 -4.82 -16.53
CA PHE A 281 -8.97 -4.66 -17.91
C PHE A 281 -7.80 -5.61 -18.18
N GLY A 282 -7.65 -6.05 -19.46
CA GLY A 282 -6.55 -6.91 -19.88
C GLY A 282 -6.46 -8.22 -19.08
N ASP A 283 -5.25 -8.63 -18.70
CA ASP A 283 -5.01 -9.87 -17.96
C ASP A 283 -5.69 -9.89 -16.58
N ARG A 284 -5.72 -8.73 -15.90
CA ARG A 284 -6.41 -8.58 -14.60
C ARG A 284 -7.91 -8.90 -14.70
N ARG A 285 -8.56 -8.64 -15.84
CA ARG A 285 -9.96 -9.03 -16.05
C ARG A 285 -10.14 -10.53 -16.03
N LYS A 286 -9.21 -11.27 -16.66
CA LYS A 286 -9.26 -12.73 -16.70
C LYS A 286 -9.11 -13.32 -15.30
N GLU A 287 -8.15 -12.82 -14.53
CA GLU A 287 -7.96 -13.21 -13.12
C GLU A 287 -9.22 -12.93 -12.29
N MET A 288 -9.82 -11.74 -12.42
CA MET A 288 -11.06 -11.42 -11.71
C MET A 288 -12.25 -12.28 -12.13
N LEU A 289 -12.34 -12.69 -13.39
CA LEU A 289 -13.38 -13.62 -13.85
C LEU A 289 -13.16 -15.05 -13.34
N GLU A 290 -11.90 -15.48 -13.21
CA GLU A 290 -11.53 -16.73 -12.54
C GLU A 290 -11.91 -16.70 -11.06
N ASP A 291 -11.62 -15.60 -10.37
CA ASP A 291 -12.04 -15.36 -8.97
C ASP A 291 -13.56 -15.43 -8.82
N ILE A 292 -14.33 -14.78 -9.70
CA ILE A 292 -15.81 -14.85 -9.68
C ILE A 292 -16.29 -16.28 -9.89
N ALA A 293 -15.63 -17.06 -10.75
CA ALA A 293 -15.98 -18.45 -11.01
C ALA A 293 -15.73 -19.37 -9.79
N VAL A 294 -14.69 -19.07 -9.02
CA VAL A 294 -14.29 -19.83 -7.82
C VAL A 294 -15.06 -19.38 -6.58
N LEU A 295 -15.37 -18.07 -6.48
CA LEU A 295 -15.99 -17.47 -5.31
C LEU A 295 -17.47 -17.85 -5.16
N THR A 296 -17.71 -18.94 -4.50
CA THR A 296 -19.01 -19.22 -3.86
C THR A 296 -19.04 -18.75 -2.39
N GLY A 297 -17.95 -18.14 -1.88
CA GLY A 297 -17.82 -17.60 -0.52
C GLY A 297 -18.30 -16.15 -0.43
N GLY A 298 -18.68 -15.72 0.77
CA GLY A 298 -19.25 -14.40 1.02
C GLY A 298 -18.22 -13.25 0.93
N VAL A 299 -18.71 -12.03 0.69
CA VAL A 299 -17.97 -10.77 0.80
C VAL A 299 -18.37 -10.07 2.08
N ALA A 300 -17.40 -9.71 2.92
CA ALA A 300 -17.64 -8.79 4.03
C ALA A 300 -17.40 -7.35 3.59
N VAL A 301 -18.34 -6.47 3.86
CA VAL A 301 -18.21 -5.04 3.60
C VAL A 301 -18.04 -4.32 4.93
N LEU A 302 -16.93 -3.63 5.10
CA LEU A 302 -16.67 -2.77 6.25
C LEU A 302 -17.14 -1.35 5.91
N TYR A 303 -18.24 -0.94 6.52
CA TYR A 303 -18.73 0.43 6.41
C TYR A 303 -18.05 1.29 7.46
N VAL A 304 -17.17 2.19 7.01
CA VAL A 304 -16.44 3.10 7.89
C VAL A 304 -17.27 4.34 8.12
N GLY A 305 -17.63 4.62 9.38
CA GLY A 305 -18.36 5.80 9.79
C GLY A 305 -17.51 6.79 10.58
N ALA A 306 -17.73 8.11 10.39
CA ALA A 306 -17.09 9.17 11.14
C ALA A 306 -17.96 10.45 11.18
N ALA A 307 -17.62 11.37 12.08
CA ALA A 307 -18.36 12.63 12.25
C ALA A 307 -18.00 13.70 11.20
N SER A 308 -16.83 13.59 10.56
CA SER A 308 -16.36 14.52 9.53
C SER A 308 -15.70 13.79 8.36
N GLU A 309 -15.65 14.43 7.19
CA GLU A 309 -14.99 13.89 5.99
C GLU A 309 -13.49 13.65 6.21
N VAL A 310 -12.82 14.53 6.96
CA VAL A 310 -11.39 14.39 7.28
C VAL A 310 -11.15 13.14 8.14
N GLU A 311 -11.97 12.96 9.18
CA GLU A 311 -11.90 11.78 10.05
C GLU A 311 -12.26 10.51 9.30
N MET A 312 -13.24 10.57 8.40
CA MET A 312 -13.64 9.46 7.55
C MET A 312 -12.47 8.94 6.71
N LYS A 313 -11.77 9.84 6.03
CA LYS A 313 -10.62 9.48 5.19
C LYS A 313 -9.49 8.88 6.01
N GLU A 314 -9.14 9.51 7.13
CA GLU A 314 -8.08 9.00 8.03
C GLU A 314 -8.42 7.60 8.57
N LYS A 315 -9.67 7.39 8.98
CA LYS A 315 -10.12 6.10 9.51
C LYS A 315 -10.18 5.03 8.42
N LYS A 316 -10.56 5.40 7.19
CA LYS A 316 -10.56 4.50 6.04
C LYS A 316 -9.16 4.04 5.69
N ASP A 317 -8.17 4.96 5.64
CA ASP A 317 -6.75 4.64 5.41
C ASP A 317 -6.26 3.63 6.47
N ARG A 318 -6.55 3.84 7.76
CA ARG A 318 -6.16 2.91 8.83
C ARG A 318 -6.81 1.53 8.70
N VAL A 319 -8.05 1.46 8.27
CA VAL A 319 -8.75 0.18 8.06
C VAL A 319 -8.16 -0.56 6.86
N ASP A 320 -7.81 0.15 5.79
CA ASP A 320 -7.20 -0.43 4.59
C ASP A 320 -5.79 -0.98 4.91
N ASP A 321 -4.96 -0.21 5.59
CA ASP A 321 -3.63 -0.64 6.05
C ASP A 321 -3.72 -1.89 6.94
N ALA A 322 -4.64 -1.89 7.92
CA ALA A 322 -4.84 -3.01 8.81
C ALA A 322 -5.33 -4.28 8.08
N LEU A 323 -6.20 -4.12 7.08
CA LEU A 323 -6.66 -5.23 6.26
C LEU A 323 -5.52 -5.83 5.41
N ARG A 324 -4.71 -4.97 4.79
CA ARG A 324 -3.57 -5.41 3.97
C ARG A 324 -2.50 -6.09 4.82
N ALA A 325 -2.14 -5.50 5.97
CA ALA A 325 -1.21 -6.11 6.93
C ALA A 325 -1.69 -7.48 7.41
N THR A 326 -3.00 -7.62 7.66
CA THR A 326 -3.58 -8.90 8.07
C THR A 326 -3.44 -9.96 6.97
N ARG A 327 -3.68 -9.61 5.71
CA ARG A 327 -3.45 -10.51 4.57
C ARG A 327 -2.00 -10.92 4.45
N ALA A 328 -1.07 -9.97 4.58
CA ALA A 328 0.36 -10.26 4.58
C ALA A 328 0.78 -11.21 5.72
N ALA A 329 0.16 -11.08 6.90
CA ALA A 329 0.38 -11.98 8.03
C ALA A 329 -0.17 -13.40 7.79
N ILE A 330 -1.29 -13.54 7.11
CA ILE A 330 -1.84 -14.84 6.72
C ILE A 330 -0.92 -15.55 5.73
N GLU A 331 -0.34 -14.81 4.78
CA GLU A 331 0.55 -15.36 3.75
C GLU A 331 1.88 -15.88 4.33
N GLU A 332 2.60 -15.08 5.09
CA GLU A 332 3.97 -15.39 5.51
C GLU A 332 4.14 -15.52 7.03
N GLY A 333 3.08 -15.34 7.82
CA GLY A 333 3.16 -15.38 9.27
C GLY A 333 3.50 -14.04 9.90
N ILE A 334 3.73 -14.08 11.22
CA ILE A 334 4.02 -12.92 12.06
C ILE A 334 5.37 -13.08 12.76
N VAL A 335 5.99 -11.94 13.07
CA VAL A 335 7.23 -11.84 13.83
C VAL A 335 7.04 -10.88 15.01
N ALA A 336 7.98 -10.86 15.94
CA ALA A 336 7.98 -9.87 17.03
C ALA A 336 8.05 -8.46 16.45
N GLY A 337 7.06 -7.63 16.78
CA GLY A 337 6.88 -6.30 16.21
C GLY A 337 7.78 -5.23 16.84
N GLY A 338 7.54 -3.98 16.43
CA GLY A 338 8.27 -2.82 16.95
C GLY A 338 9.75 -2.78 16.57
N GLY A 339 10.13 -3.44 15.47
CA GLY A 339 11.52 -3.53 15.00
C GLY A 339 12.37 -4.62 15.67
N VAL A 340 11.80 -5.41 16.58
CA VAL A 340 12.54 -6.47 17.31
C VAL A 340 13.02 -7.56 16.36
N ALA A 341 12.22 -7.95 15.36
CA ALA A 341 12.61 -8.95 14.37
C ALA A 341 13.92 -8.59 13.66
N TYR A 342 14.13 -7.31 13.32
CA TYR A 342 15.39 -6.84 12.74
C TYR A 342 16.55 -6.95 13.71
N ILE A 343 16.35 -6.60 15.01
CA ILE A 343 17.39 -6.72 16.03
C ILE A 343 17.82 -8.18 16.21
N ARG A 344 16.88 -9.13 16.21
CA ARG A 344 17.17 -10.58 16.26
C ARG A 344 17.90 -11.06 15.00
N ALA A 345 17.60 -10.48 13.85
CA ALA A 345 18.26 -10.85 12.61
C ALA A 345 19.72 -10.39 12.53
N ILE A 346 20.17 -9.46 13.39
CA ILE A 346 21.58 -9.01 13.47
C ILE A 346 22.52 -10.20 13.70
N GLU A 347 22.14 -11.16 14.54
CA GLU A 347 22.95 -12.35 14.83
C GLU A 347 23.25 -13.17 13.57
N SER A 348 22.36 -13.17 12.57
CA SER A 348 22.56 -13.88 11.30
C SER A 348 23.71 -13.30 10.46
N LEU A 349 24.11 -12.07 10.75
CA LEU A 349 25.22 -11.38 10.08
C LEU A 349 26.57 -11.61 10.79
N ASP A 350 26.58 -12.21 11.99
CA ASP A 350 27.81 -12.45 12.72
C ASP A 350 28.66 -13.51 12.01
N GLY A 351 29.91 -13.15 11.74
CA GLY A 351 30.83 -13.99 10.99
C GLY A 351 30.64 -13.96 9.45
N LEU A 352 29.62 -13.27 8.93
CA LEU A 352 29.47 -13.07 7.49
C LEU A 352 30.56 -12.10 7.00
N LYS A 353 31.31 -12.51 5.97
CA LYS A 353 32.39 -11.72 5.38
C LYS A 353 32.15 -11.52 3.89
N GLY A 354 32.59 -10.39 3.39
CA GLY A 354 32.71 -10.09 1.98
C GLY A 354 33.93 -10.76 1.35
N GLU A 355 34.04 -10.70 0.04
CA GLU A 355 35.22 -11.12 -0.70
C GLU A 355 36.38 -10.12 -0.57
N ASN A 356 36.05 -8.88 -0.18
CA ASN A 356 36.97 -7.80 0.10
C ASN A 356 36.44 -6.92 1.27
N ASP A 357 37.26 -5.91 1.66
CA ASP A 357 36.92 -5.03 2.77
C ASP A 357 35.70 -4.14 2.50
N ASP A 358 35.52 -3.69 1.26
CA ASP A 358 34.39 -2.84 0.86
C ASP A 358 33.07 -3.64 0.87
N GLU A 359 33.11 -4.90 0.44
CA GLU A 359 31.95 -5.80 0.55
C GLU A 359 31.61 -6.08 2.04
N THR A 360 32.64 -6.29 2.87
CA THR A 360 32.46 -6.44 4.32
C THR A 360 31.86 -5.17 4.95
N THR A 361 32.28 -4.00 4.47
CA THR A 361 31.69 -2.72 4.86
C THR A 361 30.20 -2.64 4.48
N GLY A 362 29.82 -3.13 3.30
CA GLY A 362 28.41 -3.24 2.88
C GLY A 362 27.57 -4.06 3.85
N ILE A 363 28.12 -5.17 4.36
CA ILE A 363 27.47 -5.99 5.39
C ILE A 363 27.30 -5.20 6.70
N ALA A 364 28.32 -4.47 7.12
CA ALA A 364 28.29 -3.64 8.34
C ALA A 364 27.28 -2.50 8.24
N ILE A 365 27.08 -1.91 7.04
CA ILE A 365 26.05 -0.89 6.78
C ILE A 365 24.66 -1.46 7.08
N ILE A 366 24.33 -2.65 6.57
CA ILE A 366 23.03 -3.28 6.85
C ILE A 366 22.88 -3.59 8.35
N LYS A 367 23.93 -4.15 8.98
CA LYS A 367 23.91 -4.44 10.41
C LYS A 367 23.54 -3.20 11.24
N ARG A 368 24.04 -2.03 10.86
CA ARG A 368 23.72 -0.75 11.51
C ARG A 368 22.33 -0.21 11.13
N ALA A 369 21.96 -0.31 9.86
CA ALA A 369 20.73 0.28 9.34
C ALA A 369 19.47 -0.42 9.88
N ILE A 370 19.50 -1.73 10.08
CA ILE A 370 18.33 -2.49 10.58
C ILE A 370 17.98 -2.21 12.05
N GLU A 371 18.82 -1.48 12.78
CA GLU A 371 18.46 -0.95 14.11
C GLU A 371 17.53 0.27 14.02
N GLU A 372 17.53 0.98 12.89
CA GLU A 372 16.91 2.30 12.77
C GLU A 372 15.39 2.29 12.93
N PRO A 373 14.62 1.27 12.50
CA PRO A 373 13.19 1.22 12.78
C PRO A 373 12.86 1.26 14.27
N LEU A 374 13.53 0.45 15.09
CA LEU A 374 13.36 0.50 16.55
C LEU A 374 13.82 1.85 17.13
N ARG A 375 14.98 2.37 16.70
CA ARG A 375 15.47 3.70 17.12
C ARG A 375 14.45 4.80 16.85
N GLN A 376 13.86 4.79 15.66
CA GLN A 376 12.87 5.81 15.27
C GLN A 376 11.56 5.68 16.08
N ILE A 377 11.06 4.46 16.32
CA ILE A 377 9.89 4.23 17.17
C ILE A 377 10.13 4.79 18.58
N VAL A 378 11.31 4.54 19.12
CA VAL A 378 11.73 5.01 20.46
C VAL A 378 11.89 6.54 20.50
N ALA A 379 12.50 7.12 19.45
CA ALA A 379 12.65 8.57 19.33
C ALA A 379 11.28 9.28 19.24
N ASN A 380 10.33 8.73 18.48
CA ASN A 380 8.97 9.22 18.42
C ASN A 380 8.23 9.11 19.77
N ALA A 381 8.65 8.17 20.62
CA ALA A 381 8.20 8.05 22.01
C ALA A 381 8.89 8.99 22.99
N GLY A 382 9.86 9.82 22.53
CA GLY A 382 10.60 10.77 23.37
C GLY A 382 11.69 10.12 24.24
N LYS A 383 12.21 8.97 23.82
CA LYS A 383 13.26 8.23 24.54
C LYS A 383 14.53 8.11 23.69
N GLU A 384 15.64 7.73 24.35
CA GLU A 384 16.93 7.54 23.70
C GLU A 384 17.00 6.16 23.01
N GLY A 385 17.05 6.16 21.67
CA GLY A 385 17.01 4.95 20.87
C GLY A 385 18.20 4.01 21.08
N ALA A 386 19.40 4.55 21.30
CA ALA A 386 20.60 3.75 21.49
C ALA A 386 20.51 2.86 22.75
N VAL A 387 20.02 3.42 23.84
CA VAL A 387 19.85 2.69 25.11
C VAL A 387 18.84 1.56 24.98
N VAL A 388 17.72 1.83 24.28
CA VAL A 388 16.68 0.82 24.10
C VAL A 388 17.14 -0.30 23.17
N VAL A 389 17.81 0.04 22.05
CA VAL A 389 18.37 -0.98 21.14
C VAL A 389 19.37 -1.87 21.86
N GLN A 390 20.30 -1.31 22.65
CA GLN A 390 21.23 -2.10 23.45
C GLN A 390 20.50 -3.07 24.37
N LYS A 391 19.54 -2.59 25.15
CA LYS A 391 18.80 -3.43 26.10
C LYS A 391 17.96 -4.50 25.40
N VAL A 392 17.38 -4.20 24.24
CA VAL A 392 16.65 -5.19 23.43
C VAL A 392 17.61 -6.23 22.86
N SER A 393 18.81 -5.84 22.38
CA SER A 393 19.80 -6.76 21.83
C SER A 393 20.39 -7.73 22.88
N GLU A 394 20.49 -7.32 24.15
CA GLU A 394 20.87 -8.18 25.26
C GLU A 394 19.82 -9.24 25.62
N GLY A 395 18.56 -9.00 25.23
CA GLY A 395 17.43 -9.92 25.42
C GLY A 395 17.40 -11.03 24.38
N LYS A 396 16.61 -12.07 24.63
CA LYS A 396 16.45 -13.23 23.74
C LYS A 396 15.00 -13.41 23.28
N GLY A 397 14.83 -14.12 22.15
CA GLY A 397 13.51 -14.40 21.58
C GLY A 397 12.73 -13.13 21.31
N ASP A 398 11.48 -13.09 21.71
CA ASP A 398 10.55 -11.97 21.45
C ASP A 398 10.64 -10.83 22.47
N PHE A 399 11.66 -10.81 23.33
CA PHE A 399 11.87 -9.73 24.28
C PHE A 399 12.13 -8.41 23.53
N GLY A 400 11.32 -7.40 23.80
CA GLY A 400 11.39 -6.12 23.12
C GLY A 400 10.93 -4.96 23.99
N TYR A 401 10.79 -3.78 23.37
CA TYR A 401 10.32 -2.58 24.02
C TYR A 401 8.98 -2.15 23.43
N ASN A 402 7.94 -2.19 24.26
CA ASN A 402 6.61 -1.68 23.90
C ASN A 402 6.56 -0.16 24.09
N ALA A 403 6.72 0.58 23.00
CA ALA A 403 6.74 2.04 23.02
C ALA A 403 5.39 2.68 23.42
N ARG A 404 4.28 1.93 23.37
CA ARG A 404 2.97 2.40 23.81
C ARG A 404 2.91 2.51 25.34
N THR A 405 3.34 1.45 26.02
CA THR A 405 3.25 1.29 27.48
C THR A 405 4.53 1.70 28.21
N ASP A 406 5.64 1.92 27.48
CA ASP A 406 6.98 2.20 28.04
C ASP A 406 7.53 1.03 28.86
N VAL A 407 7.25 -0.23 28.42
CA VAL A 407 7.63 -1.45 29.13
C VAL A 407 8.48 -2.37 28.25
N TYR A 408 9.46 -3.04 28.86
CA TYR A 408 10.19 -4.13 28.22
C TYR A 408 9.50 -5.45 28.54
N GLU A 409 9.05 -6.16 27.50
CA GLU A 409 8.23 -7.36 27.66
C GLU A 409 8.36 -8.29 26.45
N ASN A 410 7.72 -9.47 26.50
CA ASN A 410 7.60 -10.33 25.32
C ASN A 410 6.59 -9.73 24.35
N MET A 411 7.03 -9.40 23.14
CA MET A 411 6.22 -8.68 22.15
C MET A 411 5.07 -9.53 21.62
N HIS A 412 5.26 -10.83 21.40
CA HIS A 412 4.17 -11.73 21.01
C HIS A 412 3.09 -11.83 22.12
N ALA A 413 3.50 -11.97 23.37
CA ALA A 413 2.57 -12.02 24.50
C ALA A 413 1.82 -10.69 24.70
N ALA A 414 2.48 -9.57 24.42
CA ALA A 414 1.89 -8.23 24.48
C ALA A 414 1.00 -7.90 23.25
N GLY A 415 0.91 -8.79 22.27
CA GLY A 415 0.17 -8.57 21.02
C GLY A 415 0.81 -7.56 20.07
N VAL A 416 2.10 -7.23 20.27
CA VAL A 416 2.85 -6.33 19.38
C VAL A 416 3.59 -7.18 18.37
N VAL A 417 2.96 -7.39 17.23
CA VAL A 417 3.44 -8.27 16.15
C VAL A 417 3.39 -7.56 14.80
N ASP A 418 4.35 -7.86 13.94
CA ASP A 418 4.41 -7.35 12.58
C ASP A 418 4.30 -8.52 11.58
N PRO A 419 3.66 -8.34 10.40
CA PRO A 419 3.69 -9.36 9.36
C PRO A 419 5.11 -9.59 8.85
N ALA A 420 5.53 -10.85 8.75
CA ALA A 420 6.87 -11.21 8.26
C ALA A 420 7.10 -10.71 6.82
N LYS A 421 6.08 -10.80 5.95
CA LYS A 421 6.12 -10.25 4.59
C LYS A 421 6.41 -8.75 4.57
N VAL A 422 5.71 -7.96 5.38
CA VAL A 422 5.90 -6.51 5.50
C VAL A 422 7.34 -6.20 5.94
N THR A 423 7.81 -6.88 6.97
CA THR A 423 9.16 -6.67 7.53
C THR A 423 10.24 -6.97 6.48
N ARG A 424 10.18 -8.10 5.75
CA ARG A 424 11.21 -8.42 4.75
C ARG A 424 11.13 -7.53 3.51
N VAL A 425 9.93 -7.29 2.96
CA VAL A 425 9.74 -6.47 1.75
C VAL A 425 10.21 -5.03 1.97
N ALA A 426 9.96 -4.47 3.15
CA ALA A 426 10.46 -3.15 3.52
C ALA A 426 12.00 -3.06 3.43
N LEU A 427 12.72 -4.08 3.90
CA LEU A 427 14.18 -4.13 3.82
C LEU A 427 14.67 -4.35 2.38
N GLU A 428 14.05 -5.28 1.64
CA GLU A 428 14.42 -5.59 0.25
C GLU A 428 14.28 -4.35 -0.65
N ASN A 429 13.14 -3.65 -0.58
CA ASN A 429 12.90 -2.45 -1.37
C ASN A 429 13.80 -1.28 -0.95
N ALA A 430 14.02 -1.08 0.34
CA ALA A 430 14.93 -0.07 0.86
C ALA A 430 16.37 -0.30 0.37
N ALA A 431 16.87 -1.53 0.47
CA ALA A 431 18.23 -1.87 0.08
C ALA A 431 18.42 -1.80 -1.44
N SER A 432 17.43 -2.20 -2.23
CA SER A 432 17.46 -2.11 -3.69
C SER A 432 17.69 -0.66 -4.16
N ILE A 433 16.86 0.26 -3.68
CA ILE A 433 16.97 1.68 -4.06
C ILE A 433 18.21 2.32 -3.46
N ALA A 434 18.57 2.01 -2.20
CA ALA A 434 19.79 2.52 -1.59
C ALA A 434 21.04 2.04 -2.34
N GLY A 435 21.07 0.79 -2.79
CA GLY A 435 22.17 0.26 -3.62
C GLY A 435 22.32 1.01 -4.94
N MET A 436 21.22 1.32 -5.63
CA MET A 436 21.23 2.14 -6.84
C MET A 436 21.71 3.57 -6.54
N PHE A 437 21.23 4.16 -5.46
CA PHE A 437 21.67 5.48 -5.02
C PHE A 437 23.18 5.55 -4.79
N LEU A 438 23.74 4.60 -4.05
CA LEU A 438 25.16 4.57 -3.70
C LEU A 438 26.07 4.40 -4.92
N THR A 439 25.59 3.71 -5.96
CA THR A 439 26.33 3.51 -7.23
C THR A 439 26.11 4.63 -8.23
N THR A 440 25.31 5.66 -7.90
CA THR A 440 25.06 6.80 -8.79
C THR A 440 26.26 7.74 -8.78
N GLU A 441 26.72 8.14 -10.00
CA GLU A 441 27.83 9.06 -10.22
C GLU A 441 27.39 10.40 -10.80
N CYS A 442 26.30 10.41 -11.58
CA CYS A 442 25.76 11.65 -12.14
C CYS A 442 24.24 11.68 -12.09
N VAL A 443 23.70 12.88 -12.07
CA VAL A 443 22.27 13.14 -12.11
C VAL A 443 21.95 14.12 -13.23
N ILE A 444 20.95 13.80 -14.04
CA ILE A 444 20.53 14.60 -15.19
C ILE A 444 19.09 15.05 -14.92
N VAL A 445 18.87 16.36 -14.86
CA VAL A 445 17.56 16.97 -14.63
C VAL A 445 17.17 17.90 -15.78
N GLU A 446 15.89 18.23 -15.88
CA GLU A 446 15.43 19.25 -16.81
C GLU A 446 15.76 20.65 -16.30
N LYS A 447 16.36 21.48 -17.16
CA LYS A 447 16.58 22.88 -16.85
C LYS A 447 15.24 23.60 -16.79
N LYS A 448 14.91 24.21 -15.65
CA LYS A 448 13.75 25.12 -15.57
C LYS A 448 14.01 26.30 -16.50
N GLU A 449 13.13 26.48 -17.49
CA GLU A 449 13.10 27.73 -18.24
C GLU A 449 12.56 28.81 -17.31
N ASP A 450 13.36 29.85 -17.06
CA ASP A 450 12.88 31.07 -16.49
C ASP A 450 11.80 31.62 -17.43
N LYS A 451 10.53 31.48 -17.07
CA LYS A 451 9.48 32.18 -17.81
C LYS A 451 9.79 33.67 -17.64
N PRO A 452 10.06 34.42 -18.74
CA PRO A 452 10.24 35.86 -18.63
C PRO A 452 8.97 36.41 -17.96
N GLU A 453 9.13 37.13 -16.86
CA GLU A 453 8.06 37.93 -16.30
C GLU A 453 7.56 38.84 -17.42
N MET A 454 6.34 38.62 -17.88
CA MET A 454 5.72 39.56 -18.80
C MET A 454 5.64 40.90 -18.06
N PRO A 455 6.24 41.96 -18.59
CA PRO A 455 6.10 43.29 -17.95
C PRO A 455 4.63 43.61 -17.88
N MET A 456 4.13 43.85 -16.68
CA MET A 456 2.78 44.37 -16.45
C MET A 456 2.66 45.62 -17.31
N GLY A 457 1.79 45.52 -18.35
CA GLY A 457 1.51 46.62 -19.24
C GLY A 457 1.13 47.87 -18.43
N ALA A 458 1.85 48.94 -18.64
CA ALA A 458 1.51 50.23 -18.08
C ALA A 458 0.03 50.57 -18.38
N PRO A 459 -0.71 51.13 -17.41
CA PRO A 459 -2.09 51.53 -17.65
C PRO A 459 -2.15 52.57 -18.74
N GLY A 460 -2.74 52.17 -19.87
CA GLY A 460 -2.97 53.07 -21.00
C GLY A 460 -3.77 54.29 -20.54
N MET A 461 -3.15 55.44 -20.62
CA MET A 461 -3.72 56.77 -20.38
C MET A 461 -4.79 56.99 -21.48
N GLY A 462 -6.06 57.05 -21.05
CA GLY A 462 -7.20 57.32 -21.90
C GLY A 462 -7.07 58.68 -22.56
N GLY A 463 -7.03 58.64 -23.90
CA GLY A 463 -7.20 59.85 -24.72
C GLY A 463 -8.65 60.30 -24.74
N MET A 464 -8.90 61.43 -24.16
CA MET A 464 -10.11 62.24 -24.27
C MET A 464 -10.13 62.96 -25.62
N GLY A 465 -11.19 62.96 -26.31
CA GLY A 465 -11.50 63.77 -27.52
C GLY A 465 -12.71 63.20 -28.18
N GLY A 466 -13.81 63.86 -28.27
CA GLY A 466 -14.20 65.22 -28.46
C GLY A 466 -15.07 65.28 -29.70
N MET A 467 -16.32 65.66 -29.51
CA MET A 467 -17.24 66.39 -30.37
C MET A 467 -17.20 66.13 -31.91
N MET A 468 -18.21 65.63 -32.49
CA MET A 468 -19.35 66.33 -33.16
C MET A 468 -20.33 65.27 -33.63
#